data_deba826c0232eb31793b9ac87c2e67e1
#
_entry.id   deba826c0232eb31793b9ac87c2e67e1
#
_cell.length_a   1.000
_cell.length_b   1.000
_cell.length_c   1.000
_cell.angle_alpha   90.00
_cell.angle_beta   90.00
_cell.angle_gamma   90.00
#
_symmetry.space_group_name_H-M   'P 1'
#
loop_
_entity.id
_entity.type
_entity.pdbx_description
1 polymer ?
#
loop_
_entity_poly.entity_id
_entity_poly.type
_entity_poly.pdbx_seq_one_letter_code
_entity_poly.pdbx_strand_id
1 'polypeptide(L)'
;MAEENSFVYGIIHIGSSSLSMRIVEYKDADTIRVIEEVRKETTFGEEVFINKKLSFTSIRRLCDMLNGLKQLLRDYCVTDYKVYATAILREAENRRPVLDLIHVNTGFYVDVVDMPQEIYYKHYLLQYLIQKSRNGKRYDYGDNLLFVDITSGCVGLTAWENGSLRYQHNVHIGTLRLLETFKQNQRDSLDFPQAMAE
;
A
#
# COMPACT_ATOMS: atom_id res chain seq x y z
N MET A 1 6.91 -6.71 39.49
CA MET A 1 7.34 -6.31 38.14
C MET A 1 6.04 -6.18 37.34
N ALA A 2 5.68 -4.98 36.92
CA ALA A 2 4.51 -4.81 36.05
C ALA A 2 4.82 -5.55 34.74
N GLU A 3 3.97 -6.47 34.29
CA GLU A 3 4.02 -7.01 32.95
C GLU A 3 3.88 -5.83 31.99
N GLU A 4 4.93 -5.56 31.24
CA GLU A 4 4.87 -4.55 30.18
C GLU A 4 3.92 -5.07 29.11
N ASN A 5 2.68 -4.58 29.12
CA ASN A 5 1.66 -4.96 28.14
C ASN A 5 2.15 -4.60 26.74
N SER A 6 2.50 -5.60 25.95
CA SER A 6 2.65 -5.46 24.49
C SER A 6 1.32 -5.75 23.82
N PHE A 7 1.05 -5.04 22.73
CA PHE A 7 -0.15 -5.21 21.91
C PHE A 7 0.26 -5.81 20.57
N VAL A 8 -0.58 -6.71 20.05
CA VAL A 8 -0.39 -7.30 18.72
C VAL A 8 -1.45 -6.74 17.78
N TYR A 9 -1.03 -6.28 16.62
CA TYR A 9 -1.91 -5.64 15.64
C TYR A 9 -1.64 -6.15 14.23
N GLY A 10 -2.71 -6.41 13.47
CA GLY A 10 -2.65 -6.85 12.09
C GLY A 10 -3.01 -5.74 11.10
N ILE A 11 -2.24 -5.58 10.04
CA ILE A 11 -2.55 -4.67 8.94
C ILE A 11 -2.56 -5.46 7.64
N ILE A 12 -3.70 -5.45 6.94
CA ILE A 12 -3.83 -6.01 5.59
C ILE A 12 -3.98 -4.86 4.60
N HIS A 13 -3.20 -4.89 3.53
CA HIS A 13 -3.27 -3.90 2.45
C HIS A 13 -3.57 -4.58 1.11
N ILE A 14 -4.67 -4.16 0.48
CA ILE A 14 -5.09 -4.56 -0.86
C ILE A 14 -4.58 -3.50 -1.83
N GLY A 15 -3.43 -3.76 -2.44
CA GLY A 15 -2.80 -2.88 -3.42
C GLY A 15 -3.06 -3.31 -4.86
N SER A 16 -2.62 -2.50 -5.82
CA SER A 16 -2.82 -2.76 -7.24
C SER A 16 -2.00 -3.91 -7.77
N SER A 17 -0.77 -4.10 -7.25
CA SER A 17 0.14 -5.16 -7.68
C SER A 17 0.38 -6.23 -6.62
N SER A 18 -0.11 -6.04 -5.41
CA SER A 18 0.06 -7.03 -4.35
C SER A 18 -1.00 -6.91 -3.26
N LEU A 19 -1.28 -8.05 -2.62
CA LEU A 19 -1.95 -8.16 -1.34
C LEU A 19 -0.88 -8.43 -0.28
N SER A 20 -0.83 -7.63 0.78
CA SER A 20 0.14 -7.79 1.85
C SER A 20 -0.51 -7.75 3.22
N MET A 21 0.14 -8.40 4.19
CA MET A 21 -0.21 -8.35 5.60
C MET A 21 1.06 -8.20 6.43
N ARG A 22 0.98 -7.37 7.47
CA ARG A 22 1.97 -7.33 8.55
C ARG A 22 1.27 -7.55 9.88
N ILE A 23 1.87 -8.38 10.71
CA ILE A 23 1.52 -8.52 12.13
C ILE A 23 2.66 -7.88 12.91
N VAL A 24 2.33 -6.93 13.75
CA VAL A 24 3.30 -6.19 14.56
C VAL A 24 2.97 -6.30 16.03
N GLU A 25 4.00 -6.39 16.85
CA GLU A 25 3.93 -6.19 18.28
C GLU A 25 4.45 -4.80 18.62
N TYR A 26 3.76 -4.07 19.46
CA TYR A 26 4.17 -2.75 19.89
C TYR A 26 3.85 -2.51 21.37
N LYS A 27 4.67 -1.69 22.02
CA LYS A 27 4.43 -1.16 23.35
C LYS A 27 4.13 0.33 23.27
N ASP A 28 4.84 1.02 22.39
CA ASP A 28 4.74 2.44 22.09
C ASP A 28 5.13 2.70 20.64
N ALA A 29 5.17 3.96 20.23
CA ALA A 29 5.50 4.35 18.86
C ALA A 29 6.95 4.01 18.45
N ASP A 30 7.87 3.89 19.41
CA ASP A 30 9.29 3.64 19.15
C ASP A 30 9.65 2.15 19.23
N THR A 31 8.80 1.35 19.88
CA THR A 31 9.03 -0.08 20.14
C THR A 31 8.09 -0.94 19.30
N ILE A 32 8.28 -0.89 17.98
CA ILE A 32 7.51 -1.69 17.03
C ILE A 32 8.37 -2.83 16.50
N ARG A 33 7.89 -4.07 16.66
CA ARG A 33 8.52 -5.28 16.13
C ARG A 33 7.59 -5.96 15.13
N VAL A 34 8.06 -6.22 13.93
CA VAL A 34 7.34 -7.04 12.95
C VAL A 34 7.47 -8.51 13.37
N ILE A 35 6.33 -9.17 13.61
CA ILE A 35 6.23 -10.60 13.94
C ILE A 35 6.15 -11.43 12.66
N GLU A 36 5.29 -10.99 11.72
CA GLU A 36 5.04 -11.69 10.46
C GLU A 36 4.83 -10.68 9.33
N GLU A 37 5.33 -11.01 8.16
CA GLU A 37 5.09 -10.26 6.93
C GLU A 37 4.81 -11.21 5.78
N VAL A 38 3.64 -11.04 5.15
CA VAL A 38 3.21 -11.81 3.98
C VAL A 38 2.94 -10.85 2.84
N ARG A 39 3.47 -11.19 1.65
CA ARG A 39 3.19 -10.46 0.41
C ARG A 39 2.89 -11.45 -0.71
N LYS A 40 1.81 -11.22 -1.41
CA LYS A 40 1.40 -12.00 -2.59
C LYS A 40 1.22 -11.05 -3.76
N GLU A 41 1.94 -11.28 -4.84
CA GLU A 41 1.79 -10.51 -6.08
C GLU A 41 0.43 -10.80 -6.73
N THR A 42 -0.16 -9.76 -7.30
CA THR A 42 -1.49 -9.80 -7.94
C THR A 42 -1.49 -8.97 -9.23
N THR A 43 -2.45 -9.22 -10.09
CA THR A 43 -2.68 -8.49 -11.35
C THR A 43 -3.99 -7.68 -11.32
N PHE A 44 -4.58 -7.50 -10.13
CA PHE A 44 -5.87 -6.81 -10.01
C PHE A 44 -5.83 -5.35 -10.48
N GLY A 45 -4.67 -4.69 -10.32
CA GLY A 45 -4.49 -3.32 -10.77
C GLY A 45 -4.56 -3.17 -12.28
N GLU A 46 -4.00 -4.13 -13.04
CA GLU A 46 -4.09 -4.16 -14.50
C GLU A 46 -5.55 -4.13 -14.95
N GLU A 47 -6.36 -5.01 -14.37
CA GLU A 47 -7.78 -5.11 -14.68
C GLU A 47 -8.54 -3.80 -14.37
N VAL A 48 -8.30 -3.21 -13.21
CA VAL A 48 -8.99 -1.98 -12.80
C VAL A 48 -8.52 -0.77 -13.60
N PHE A 49 -7.23 -0.66 -13.90
CA PHE A 49 -6.70 0.49 -14.64
C PHE A 49 -7.18 0.50 -16.08
N ILE A 50 -7.35 -0.69 -16.72
CA ILE A 50 -7.86 -0.83 -18.07
C ILE A 50 -9.39 -0.81 -18.11
N ASN A 51 -10.04 -1.68 -17.33
CA ASN A 51 -11.47 -1.96 -17.45
C ASN A 51 -12.34 -1.17 -16.47
N LYS A 52 -11.72 -0.41 -15.54
CA LYS A 52 -12.39 0.33 -14.45
C LYS A 52 -13.23 -0.56 -13.52
N LYS A 53 -13.10 -1.87 -13.60
CA LYS A 53 -13.88 -2.85 -12.83
C LYS A 53 -13.04 -4.06 -12.49
N LEU A 54 -13.34 -4.71 -11.38
CA LEU A 54 -12.86 -6.05 -11.06
C LEU A 54 -13.87 -7.09 -11.58
N SER A 55 -13.38 -8.11 -12.26
CA SER A 55 -14.20 -9.25 -12.68
C SER A 55 -14.61 -10.10 -11.47
N PHE A 56 -15.67 -10.88 -11.65
CA PHE A 56 -16.12 -11.82 -10.61
C PHE A 56 -15.02 -12.84 -10.24
N THR A 57 -14.27 -13.29 -11.23
CA THR A 57 -13.14 -14.22 -11.03
C THR A 57 -12.07 -13.58 -10.16
N SER A 58 -11.69 -12.33 -10.42
CA SER A 58 -10.71 -11.58 -9.63
C SER A 58 -11.20 -11.33 -8.20
N ILE A 59 -12.49 -10.99 -8.04
CA ILE A 59 -13.09 -10.82 -6.71
C ILE A 59 -13.04 -12.12 -5.91
N ARG A 60 -13.40 -13.24 -6.52
CA ARG A 60 -13.35 -14.55 -5.86
C ARG A 60 -11.92 -14.89 -5.42
N ARG A 61 -10.95 -14.73 -6.33
CA ARG A 61 -9.52 -14.93 -6.02
C ARG A 61 -9.06 -14.04 -4.88
N LEU A 62 -9.47 -12.77 -4.86
CA LEU A 62 -9.15 -11.85 -3.76
C LEU A 62 -9.74 -12.34 -2.44
N CYS A 63 -11.00 -12.80 -2.42
CA CYS A 63 -11.63 -13.36 -1.23
C CYS A 63 -10.89 -14.62 -0.72
N ASP A 64 -10.48 -15.51 -1.61
CA ASP A 64 -9.73 -16.73 -1.25
C ASP A 64 -8.37 -16.35 -0.61
N MET A 65 -7.67 -15.38 -1.19
CA MET A 65 -6.41 -14.86 -0.62
C MET A 65 -6.63 -14.20 0.75
N LEU A 66 -7.68 -13.39 0.91
CA LEU A 66 -8.03 -12.75 2.18
C LEU A 66 -8.39 -13.78 3.26
N ASN A 67 -9.09 -14.87 2.91
CA ASN A 67 -9.39 -15.94 3.85
C ASN A 67 -8.10 -16.65 4.32
N GLY A 68 -7.09 -16.79 3.45
CA GLY A 68 -5.77 -17.28 3.86
C GLY A 68 -5.09 -16.35 4.87
N LEU A 69 -5.16 -15.03 4.66
CA LEU A 69 -4.63 -14.05 5.63
C LEU A 69 -5.43 -14.04 6.95
N LYS A 70 -6.76 -14.23 6.86
CA LYS A 70 -7.60 -14.36 8.06
C LYS A 70 -7.19 -15.56 8.91
N GLN A 71 -6.80 -16.67 8.29
CA GLN A 71 -6.30 -17.83 9.02
C GLN A 71 -5.00 -17.48 9.76
N LEU A 72 -4.06 -16.79 9.12
CA LEU A 72 -2.84 -16.34 9.78
C LEU A 72 -3.12 -15.41 10.98
N LEU A 73 -4.06 -14.46 10.87
CA LEU A 73 -4.46 -13.64 12.02
C LEU A 73 -4.92 -14.49 13.20
N ARG A 74 -5.66 -15.59 12.93
CA ARG A 74 -6.09 -16.52 13.97
C ARG A 74 -4.93 -17.31 14.57
N ASP A 75 -4.02 -17.81 13.73
CA ASP A 75 -2.87 -18.59 14.15
C ASP A 75 -1.93 -17.79 15.05
N TYR A 76 -1.83 -16.48 14.82
CA TYR A 76 -1.09 -15.53 15.65
C TYR A 76 -1.92 -14.91 16.78
N CYS A 77 -3.18 -15.36 16.99
CA CYS A 77 -4.10 -14.84 17.99
C CYS A 77 -4.33 -13.32 17.92
N VAL A 78 -4.29 -12.75 16.71
CA VAL A 78 -4.50 -11.31 16.47
C VAL A 78 -5.98 -11.00 16.50
N THR A 79 -6.43 -10.19 17.47
CA THR A 79 -7.82 -9.72 17.62
C THR A 79 -8.05 -8.35 16.99
N ASP A 80 -7.03 -7.52 17.03
CA ASP A 80 -7.09 -6.15 16.52
C ASP A 80 -6.39 -6.04 15.18
N TYR A 81 -7.13 -5.67 14.15
CA TYR A 81 -6.60 -5.53 12.79
C TYR A 81 -7.38 -4.51 11.97
N LYS A 82 -6.75 -4.06 10.89
CA LYS A 82 -7.36 -3.23 9.86
C LYS A 82 -7.06 -3.77 8.47
N VAL A 83 -8.05 -3.63 7.58
CA VAL A 83 -7.91 -3.97 6.16
C VAL A 83 -8.09 -2.72 5.35
N TYR A 84 -7.05 -2.33 4.63
CA TYR A 84 -7.04 -1.15 3.77
C TYR A 84 -6.98 -1.53 2.30
N ALA A 85 -7.67 -0.78 1.47
CA ALA A 85 -7.49 -0.82 0.02
C ALA A 85 -7.17 0.58 -0.51
N THR A 86 -6.31 0.65 -1.52
CA THR A 86 -5.91 1.90 -2.16
C THR A 86 -6.46 1.98 -3.59
N ALA A 87 -5.65 2.36 -4.57
CA ALA A 87 -6.07 2.65 -5.94
C ALA A 87 -6.96 1.57 -6.58
N ILE A 88 -6.71 0.29 -6.29
CA ILE A 88 -7.48 -0.82 -6.84
C ILE A 88 -8.99 -0.72 -6.55
N LEU A 89 -9.39 -0.43 -5.31
CA LEU A 89 -10.81 -0.27 -4.98
C LEU A 89 -11.27 1.19 -5.06
N ARG A 90 -10.36 2.14 -4.88
CA ARG A 90 -10.68 3.57 -5.02
C ARG A 90 -11.15 3.90 -6.45
N GLU A 91 -10.56 3.28 -7.47
CA GLU A 91 -10.82 3.55 -8.88
C GLU A 91 -11.79 2.57 -9.54
N ALA A 92 -12.14 1.47 -8.88
CA ALA A 92 -13.10 0.52 -9.40
C ALA A 92 -14.53 1.11 -9.36
N GLU A 93 -15.19 1.17 -10.52
CA GLU A 93 -16.59 1.60 -10.64
C GLU A 93 -17.53 0.67 -9.88
N ASN A 94 -17.19 -0.63 -9.83
CA ASN A 94 -17.94 -1.64 -9.09
C ASN A 94 -17.44 -1.82 -7.65
N ARG A 95 -16.83 -0.78 -7.05
CA ARG A 95 -16.29 -0.84 -5.69
C ARG A 95 -17.29 -1.33 -4.65
N ARG A 96 -18.52 -0.81 -4.66
CA ARG A 96 -19.54 -1.19 -3.66
C ARG A 96 -19.86 -2.67 -3.68
N PRO A 97 -20.28 -3.28 -4.82
CA PRO A 97 -20.47 -4.73 -4.90
C PRO A 97 -19.24 -5.55 -4.49
N VAL A 98 -18.01 -5.06 -4.82
CA VAL A 98 -16.77 -5.75 -4.43
C VAL A 98 -16.62 -5.77 -2.92
N LEU A 99 -16.83 -4.63 -2.24
CA LEU A 99 -16.76 -4.53 -0.78
C LEU A 99 -17.79 -5.44 -0.09
N ASP A 100 -19.01 -5.46 -0.60
CA ASP A 100 -20.09 -6.34 -0.09
C ASP A 100 -19.71 -7.82 -0.24
N LEU A 101 -19.19 -8.22 -1.41
CA LEU A 101 -18.72 -9.59 -1.64
C LEU A 101 -17.54 -9.98 -0.75
N ILE A 102 -16.57 -9.08 -0.55
CA ILE A 102 -15.48 -9.32 0.40
C ILE A 102 -16.04 -9.53 1.81
N HIS A 103 -16.93 -8.65 2.25
CA HIS A 103 -17.51 -8.77 3.59
C HIS A 103 -18.27 -10.09 3.76
N VAL A 104 -19.16 -10.45 2.82
CA VAL A 104 -19.95 -11.68 2.90
C VAL A 104 -19.07 -12.94 2.89
N ASN A 105 -18.02 -12.96 2.06
CA ASN A 105 -17.19 -14.17 1.90
C ASN A 105 -16.07 -14.29 2.94
N THR A 106 -15.62 -13.18 3.53
CA THR A 106 -14.47 -13.19 4.43
C THR A 106 -14.77 -12.65 5.84
N GLY A 107 -15.85 -11.88 5.98
CA GLY A 107 -16.17 -11.14 7.22
C GLY A 107 -15.30 -9.90 7.42
N PHE A 108 -14.41 -9.55 6.50
CA PHE A 108 -13.62 -8.33 6.61
C PHE A 108 -14.42 -7.09 6.22
N TYR A 109 -14.22 -6.01 6.97
CA TYR A 109 -14.56 -4.66 6.56
C TYR A 109 -13.31 -4.00 5.99
N VAL A 110 -13.41 -3.48 4.77
CA VAL A 110 -12.30 -2.87 4.05
C VAL A 110 -12.46 -1.36 4.02
N ASP A 111 -11.51 -0.66 4.59
CA ASP A 111 -11.41 0.79 4.51
C ASP A 111 -10.73 1.19 3.19
N VAL A 112 -11.47 1.84 2.30
CA VAL A 112 -10.89 2.34 1.04
C VAL A 112 -10.29 3.71 1.28
N VAL A 113 -8.97 3.75 1.32
CA VAL A 113 -8.18 4.95 1.59
C VAL A 113 -8.29 5.92 0.40
N ASP A 114 -8.72 7.13 0.65
CA ASP A 114 -8.71 8.18 -0.36
C ASP A 114 -7.29 8.76 -0.59
N MET A 115 -7.13 9.60 -1.62
CA MET A 115 -5.82 10.14 -1.96
C MET A 115 -5.24 11.03 -0.85
N PRO A 116 -6.00 11.95 -0.22
CA PRO A 116 -5.51 12.75 0.90
C PRO A 116 -5.05 11.91 2.09
N GLN A 117 -5.80 10.85 2.44
CA GLN A 117 -5.42 9.92 3.52
C GLN A 117 -4.14 9.16 3.19
N GLU A 118 -4.01 8.66 1.95
CA GLU A 118 -2.79 7.97 1.50
C GLU A 118 -1.58 8.90 1.59
N ILE A 119 -1.71 10.14 1.15
CA ILE A 119 -0.70 11.19 1.26
C ILE A 119 -0.33 11.44 2.73
N TYR A 120 -1.33 11.56 3.60
CA TYR A 120 -1.12 11.78 5.04
C TYR A 120 -0.33 10.63 5.69
N TYR A 121 -0.68 9.37 5.40
CA TYR A 121 0.05 8.21 5.95
C TYR A 121 1.50 8.15 5.46
N LYS A 122 1.75 8.45 4.19
CA LYS A 122 3.11 8.53 3.63
C LYS A 122 3.93 9.65 4.29
N HIS A 123 3.31 10.81 4.49
CA HIS A 123 3.93 11.93 5.20
C HIS A 123 4.32 11.56 6.64
N TYR A 124 3.39 10.95 7.38
CA TYR A 124 3.65 10.51 8.75
C TYR A 124 4.78 9.47 8.83
N LEU A 125 4.77 8.49 7.93
CA LEU A 125 5.86 7.51 7.82
C LEU A 125 7.21 8.19 7.53
N LEU A 126 7.24 9.15 6.62
CA LEU A 126 8.45 9.89 6.28
C LEU A 126 9.00 10.65 7.48
N GLN A 127 8.15 11.37 8.22
CA GLN A 127 8.56 12.05 9.46
C GLN A 127 9.17 11.08 10.46
N TYR A 128 8.51 9.95 10.69
CA TYR A 128 9.00 8.90 11.60
C TYR A 128 10.38 8.37 11.16
N LEU A 129 10.57 8.08 9.87
CA LEU A 129 11.84 7.60 9.34
C LEU A 129 12.97 8.63 9.47
N ILE A 130 12.67 9.91 9.19
CA ILE A 130 13.64 11.01 9.35
C ILE A 130 14.06 11.14 10.83
N GLN A 131 13.09 11.15 11.74
CA GLN A 131 13.36 11.26 13.17
C GLN A 131 14.18 10.08 13.70
N LYS A 132 13.82 8.84 13.29
CA LYS A 132 14.55 7.63 13.66
C LYS A 132 15.97 7.63 13.10
N SER A 133 16.17 8.12 11.90
CA SER A 133 17.48 8.23 11.27
C SER A 133 18.37 9.24 11.99
N ARG A 134 17.85 10.43 12.34
CA ARG A 134 18.58 11.44 13.11
C ARG A 134 19.04 10.90 14.47
N ASN A 135 18.19 10.19 15.18
CA ASN A 135 18.52 9.57 16.46
C ASN A 135 19.51 8.39 16.32
N GLY A 136 19.46 7.66 15.22
CA GLY A 136 20.32 6.49 14.95
C GLY A 136 21.64 6.79 14.24
N LYS A 137 21.97 8.03 13.90
CA LYS A 137 23.19 8.48 13.18
C LYS A 137 23.45 7.79 11.82
N ARG A 138 22.45 7.15 11.21
CA ARG A 138 22.69 6.36 9.99
C ARG A 138 22.67 7.23 8.72
N TYR A 139 21.86 8.28 8.69
CA TYR A 139 21.80 9.27 7.61
C TYR A 139 21.42 10.63 8.18
N ASP A 140 22.17 11.67 7.87
CA ASP A 140 21.76 13.05 8.06
C ASP A 140 21.14 13.53 6.75
N TYR A 141 19.81 13.55 6.70
CA TYR A 141 19.07 14.02 5.52
C TYR A 141 19.10 15.56 5.37
N GLY A 142 19.71 16.27 6.33
CA GLY A 142 19.66 17.72 6.36
C GLY A 142 18.26 18.28 6.55
N ASP A 143 18.14 19.60 6.35
CA ASP A 143 16.84 20.29 6.49
C ASP A 143 16.06 20.37 5.17
N ASN A 144 16.70 20.05 4.04
CA ASN A 144 16.13 20.06 2.71
C ASN A 144 16.11 18.65 2.16
N LEU A 145 14.89 18.13 1.85
CA LEU A 145 14.67 16.75 1.41
C LEU A 145 13.64 16.71 0.29
N LEU A 146 13.95 16.00 -0.78
CA LEU A 146 12.97 15.56 -1.77
C LEU A 146 12.77 14.04 -1.62
N PHE A 147 11.56 13.65 -1.23
CA PHE A 147 11.14 12.26 -1.19
C PHE A 147 10.34 11.93 -2.44
N VAL A 148 10.75 10.90 -3.15
CA VAL A 148 10.06 10.37 -4.34
C VAL A 148 9.56 8.97 -4.03
N ASP A 149 8.25 8.78 -4.06
CA ASP A 149 7.59 7.51 -3.83
C ASP A 149 6.99 6.97 -5.13
N ILE A 150 7.53 5.89 -5.64
CA ILE A 150 7.09 5.28 -6.90
C ILE A 150 6.31 4.00 -6.60
N THR A 151 5.03 4.01 -6.97
CA THR A 151 4.13 2.87 -6.81
C THR A 151 3.61 2.38 -8.16
N SER A 152 2.84 1.30 -8.17
CA SER A 152 2.18 0.81 -9.37
C SER A 152 1.13 1.78 -9.94
N GLY A 153 0.51 2.60 -9.09
CA GLY A 153 -0.58 3.51 -9.47
C GLY A 153 -0.19 4.98 -9.61
N CYS A 154 0.87 5.44 -8.92
CA CYS A 154 1.27 6.85 -8.93
C CYS A 154 2.74 7.06 -8.59
N VAL A 155 3.24 8.26 -8.89
CA VAL A 155 4.49 8.81 -8.37
C VAL A 155 4.15 9.93 -7.40
N GLY A 156 4.56 9.79 -6.15
CA GLY A 156 4.42 10.80 -5.11
C GLY A 156 5.70 11.62 -4.99
N LEU A 157 5.54 12.93 -4.90
CA LEU A 157 6.64 13.88 -4.67
C LEU A 157 6.36 14.63 -3.37
N THR A 158 7.31 14.62 -2.44
CA THR A 158 7.22 15.36 -1.18
C THR A 158 8.50 16.14 -0.97
N ALA A 159 8.41 17.46 -0.94
CA ALA A 159 9.56 18.35 -0.71
C ALA A 159 9.47 19.03 0.67
N TRP A 160 10.57 18.97 1.39
CA TRP A 160 10.79 19.61 2.67
C TRP A 160 11.90 20.64 2.53
N GLU A 161 11.70 21.78 3.13
CA GLU A 161 12.68 22.85 3.20
C GLU A 161 12.73 23.42 4.62
N ASN A 162 13.91 23.50 5.20
CA ASN A 162 14.12 23.97 6.59
C ASN A 162 13.24 23.20 7.60
N GLY A 163 13.13 21.86 7.42
CA GLY A 163 12.34 21.01 8.29
C GLY A 163 10.82 21.16 8.14
N SER A 164 10.34 21.93 7.16
CA SER A 164 8.91 22.17 6.92
C SER A 164 8.48 21.61 5.57
N LEU A 165 7.26 21.03 5.52
CA LEU A 165 6.65 20.57 4.27
C LEU A 165 6.35 21.77 3.38
N ARG A 166 6.90 21.77 2.16
CA ARG A 166 6.69 22.84 1.16
C ARG A 166 5.79 22.42 0.03
N TYR A 167 5.94 21.17 -0.40
CA TYR A 167 5.22 20.68 -1.55
C TYR A 167 4.92 19.20 -1.39
N GLN A 168 3.72 18.81 -1.76
CA GLN A 168 3.35 17.40 -1.85
C GLN A 168 2.34 17.21 -2.99
N HIS A 169 2.65 16.27 -3.89
CA HIS A 169 1.80 15.98 -5.03
C HIS A 169 1.93 14.51 -5.44
N ASN A 170 0.81 13.91 -5.87
CA ASN A 170 0.80 12.59 -6.47
C ASN A 170 0.40 12.70 -7.94
N VAL A 171 1.29 12.23 -8.81
CA VAL A 171 1.05 12.15 -10.24
C VAL A 171 0.57 10.74 -10.58
N HIS A 172 -0.50 10.63 -11.35
CA HIS A 172 -1.08 9.34 -11.75
C HIS A 172 -0.27 8.65 -12.87
N ILE A 173 1.04 8.49 -12.64
CA ILE A 173 2.01 7.86 -13.55
C ILE A 173 2.75 6.76 -12.78
N GLY A 174 2.02 5.74 -12.30
CA GLY A 174 2.64 4.60 -11.63
C GLY A 174 3.21 3.60 -12.63
N THR A 175 4.13 2.74 -12.17
CA THR A 175 4.82 1.78 -13.04
C THR A 175 3.86 0.87 -13.80
N LEU A 176 2.79 0.40 -13.17
CA LEU A 176 1.78 -0.44 -13.82
C LEU A 176 0.94 0.35 -14.82
N ARG A 177 0.53 1.58 -14.46
CA ARG A 177 -0.22 2.45 -15.39
C ARG A 177 0.59 2.76 -16.64
N LEU A 178 1.86 3.04 -16.46
CA LEU A 178 2.75 3.35 -17.55
C LEU A 178 2.91 2.15 -18.50
N LEU A 179 3.12 0.96 -17.92
CA LEU A 179 3.16 -0.27 -18.70
C LEU A 179 1.88 -0.51 -19.50
N GLU A 180 0.70 -0.26 -18.92
CA GLU A 180 -0.58 -0.44 -19.60
C GLU A 180 -0.87 0.58 -20.71
N THR A 181 -0.12 1.69 -20.75
CA THR A 181 -0.18 2.66 -21.83
C THR A 181 0.42 2.13 -23.14
N PHE A 182 1.34 1.17 -23.03
CA PHE A 182 2.04 0.60 -24.17
C PHE A 182 1.49 -0.78 -24.55
N LYS A 183 1.35 -1.02 -25.86
CA LYS A 183 0.97 -2.34 -26.37
C LYS A 183 2.12 -3.33 -26.17
N GLN A 184 1.80 -4.63 -26.11
CA GLN A 184 2.80 -5.68 -25.87
C GLN A 184 3.97 -5.62 -26.87
N ASN A 185 3.70 -5.43 -28.16
CA ASN A 185 4.74 -5.33 -29.19
C ASN A 185 5.65 -4.09 -29.01
N GLN A 186 5.16 -3.02 -28.37
CA GLN A 186 5.97 -1.86 -28.03
C GLN A 186 6.86 -2.14 -26.82
N ARG A 187 6.33 -2.86 -25.82
CA ARG A 187 7.08 -3.27 -24.62
C ARG A 187 8.25 -4.21 -24.96
N ASP A 188 8.05 -5.06 -25.96
CA ASP A 188 9.05 -6.04 -26.40
C ASP A 188 10.08 -5.45 -27.39
N SER A 189 9.92 -4.18 -27.77
CA SER A 189 10.86 -3.50 -28.70
C SER A 189 12.13 -3.04 -27.98
N LEU A 190 13.23 -2.99 -28.72
CA LEU A 190 14.50 -2.43 -28.23
C LEU A 190 14.42 -0.92 -27.90
N ASP A 191 13.45 -0.23 -28.53
CA ASP A 191 13.24 1.21 -28.38
C ASP A 191 12.32 1.54 -27.20
N PHE A 192 11.84 0.53 -26.45
CA PHE A 192 10.92 0.73 -25.34
C PHE A 192 11.44 1.72 -24.28
N PRO A 193 12.73 1.68 -23.87
CA PRO A 193 13.25 2.68 -22.92
C PRO A 193 13.15 4.12 -23.43
N GLN A 194 13.32 4.35 -24.74
CA GLN A 194 13.17 5.67 -25.34
C GLN A 194 11.71 6.09 -25.41
N ALA A 195 10.81 5.19 -25.82
CA ALA A 195 9.37 5.45 -25.86
C ALA A 195 8.78 5.72 -24.47
N MET A 196 9.43 5.23 -23.40
CA MET A 196 9.07 5.52 -22.01
C MET A 196 9.52 6.91 -21.55
N ALA A 197 10.53 7.48 -22.20
CA ALA A 197 11.10 8.79 -21.85
C ALA A 197 10.41 9.96 -22.58
N GLU A 198 9.69 9.70 -23.66
CA GLU A 198 8.87 10.66 -24.42
C GLU A 198 7.47 10.84 -23.81
#